data_b0ab681ad7c157a30ef5e6345a858d10
#
_entry.id   b0ab681ad7c157a30ef5e6345a858d10
#
_cell.length_a   1.000
_cell.length_b   1.000
_cell.length_c   1.000
_cell.angle_alpha   90.00
_cell.angle_beta   90.00
_cell.angle_gamma   90.00
#
_symmetry.space_group_name_H-M   'P 1'
#
loop_
_entity.id
_entity.type
_entity.pdbx_description
1 polymer ?
#
loop_
_entity_poly.entity_id
_entity_poly.type
_entity_poly.pdbx_seq_one_letter_code
_entity_poly.pdbx_strand_id
1 'polypeptide(L)'
;MTTGHNYFSNHRELVLGTDPYRHRGCYDGGISPFFTRLFGNHGFVTLFKEEWNAMKNEIVERNWEQVELYLDELHRGTITREFTRWPLRGKTFMNDVYAMHDWLVRRVKYLDEVINAYPMP
;
A
#
# COMPACT_ATOMS: atom_id res chain seq x y z
N MET A 1 -13.27 -13.73 -10.93
CA MET A 1 -12.29 -12.96 -10.25
C MET A 1 -11.02 -12.75 -11.06
N THR A 2 -10.57 -11.59 -11.10
CA THR A 2 -9.41 -11.28 -11.88
C THR A 2 -8.14 -11.46 -11.12
N THR A 3 -7.28 -12.27 -11.65
CA THR A 3 -6.00 -12.56 -11.02
C THR A 3 -4.99 -11.44 -11.21
N GLY A 4 -5.11 -10.67 -12.28
CA GLY A 4 -4.18 -9.58 -12.55
C GLY A 4 -4.19 -8.49 -11.50
N HIS A 5 -5.33 -8.26 -10.88
CA HIS A 5 -5.46 -7.24 -9.83
C HIS A 5 -4.85 -7.68 -8.50
N ASN A 6 -4.84 -8.98 -8.26
CA ASN A 6 -4.29 -9.52 -7.01
C ASN A 6 -2.79 -9.35 -6.92
N TYR A 7 -2.14 -9.12 -8.02
CA TYR A 7 -0.71 -8.87 -8.08
C TYR A 7 -0.28 -7.74 -7.14
N PHE A 8 -0.98 -6.60 -7.22
CA PHE A 8 -0.66 -5.44 -6.37
C PHE A 8 -1.43 -5.44 -5.05
N SER A 9 -2.46 -6.28 -4.94
CA SER A 9 -3.27 -6.33 -3.73
C SER A 9 -2.78 -7.35 -2.70
N ASN A 10 -1.79 -8.15 -3.03
CA ASN A 10 -1.19 -9.08 -2.09
C ASN A 10 -0.26 -8.33 -1.14
N HIS A 11 -0.59 -8.34 0.15
CA HIS A 11 0.19 -7.61 1.15
C HIS A 11 1.62 -8.16 1.33
N ARG A 12 1.89 -9.36 0.86
CA ARG A 12 3.20 -10.01 0.98
C ARG A 12 4.04 -9.92 -0.30
N GLU A 13 3.72 -9.01 -1.17
CA GLU A 13 4.49 -8.79 -2.39
C GLU A 13 5.35 -7.53 -2.25
N LEU A 14 6.64 -7.66 -2.47
CA LEU A 14 7.54 -6.50 -2.47
C LEU A 14 7.58 -5.91 -3.88
N VAL A 15 6.96 -4.75 -4.03
CA VAL A 15 6.87 -4.06 -5.32
C VAL A 15 7.84 -2.89 -5.31
N LEU A 16 9.08 -3.16 -5.68
CA LEU A 16 10.11 -2.13 -5.83
C LEU A 16 10.61 -2.10 -7.28
N GLY A 17 11.16 -0.98 -7.66
CA GLY A 17 11.73 -0.81 -8.99
C GLY A 17 12.90 -1.73 -9.31
N THR A 18 13.35 -2.49 -8.34
CA THR A 18 14.43 -3.47 -8.49
C THR A 18 13.95 -4.87 -8.87
N ASP A 19 12.65 -5.14 -8.83
CA ASP A 19 12.09 -6.45 -9.12
C ASP A 19 11.74 -6.55 -10.61
N PRO A 20 12.45 -7.38 -11.39
CA PRO A 20 12.22 -7.48 -12.83
C PRO A 20 10.88 -8.10 -13.20
N TYR A 21 10.30 -8.87 -12.31
CA TYR A 21 9.04 -9.56 -12.59
C TYR A 21 7.83 -8.74 -12.17
N ARG A 22 7.98 -7.99 -11.11
CA ARG A 22 6.86 -7.29 -10.49
C ARG A 22 6.43 -6.02 -11.21
N HIS A 23 7.31 -5.48 -12.05
CA HIS A 23 7.05 -4.23 -12.74
C HIS A 23 6.75 -4.35 -14.22
N ARG A 24 6.57 -5.55 -14.71
CA ARG A 24 6.30 -5.76 -16.14
C ARG A 24 5.07 -5.04 -16.65
N GLY A 25 4.06 -4.91 -15.80
CA GLY A 25 2.84 -4.19 -16.17
C GLY A 25 2.90 -2.68 -15.93
N CYS A 26 3.94 -2.21 -15.24
CA CYS A 26 4.07 -0.80 -14.86
C CYS A 26 5.15 -0.07 -15.66
N TYR A 27 6.19 -0.79 -16.06
CA TYR A 27 7.34 -0.24 -16.79
C TYR A 27 7.68 -1.11 -17.97
N ASP A 28 8.00 -0.50 -19.08
CA ASP A 28 8.34 -1.21 -20.31
C ASP A 28 9.60 -2.06 -20.19
N GLY A 29 10.51 -1.71 -19.33
CA GLY A 29 11.75 -2.42 -19.14
C GLY A 29 11.80 -3.30 -17.89
N GLY A 30 10.77 -3.30 -17.09
CA GLY A 30 10.72 -4.06 -15.83
C GLY A 30 11.50 -3.42 -14.70
N ILE A 31 12.80 -3.58 -14.67
CA ILE A 31 13.65 -3.02 -13.61
C ILE A 31 13.96 -1.55 -13.87
N SER A 32 13.86 -0.72 -12.82
CA SER A 32 14.33 0.66 -12.89
C SER A 32 15.83 0.71 -12.55
N PRO A 33 16.69 1.16 -13.46
CA PRO A 33 18.12 1.30 -13.17
C PRO A 33 18.41 2.27 -12.02
N PHE A 34 17.57 3.27 -11.88
CA PHE A 34 17.69 4.26 -10.82
C PHE A 34 17.59 3.60 -9.42
N PHE A 35 16.52 2.83 -9.21
CA PHE A 35 16.33 2.14 -7.94
C PHE A 35 17.38 1.05 -7.70
N THR A 36 17.80 0.37 -8.74
CA THR A 36 18.86 -0.64 -8.64
C THR A 36 20.15 -0.01 -8.10
N ARG A 37 20.50 1.16 -8.59
CA ARG A 37 21.68 1.88 -8.12
C ARG A 37 21.53 2.36 -6.68
N LEU A 38 20.37 2.90 -6.32
CA LEU A 38 20.11 3.37 -4.97
C LEU A 38 20.20 2.25 -3.95
N PHE A 39 19.57 1.12 -4.23
CA PHE A 39 19.60 -0.03 -3.33
C PHE A 39 20.94 -0.77 -3.32
N GLY A 40 21.84 -0.43 -4.21
CA GLY A 40 23.23 -0.87 -4.17
C GLY A 40 24.12 0.03 -3.34
N ASN A 41 23.62 1.11 -2.77
CA ASN A 41 24.39 2.07 -2.00
C ASN A 41 24.13 1.89 -0.50
N HIS A 42 25.19 1.68 0.26
CA HIS A 42 25.11 1.46 1.71
C HIS A 42 24.42 2.63 2.43
N GLY A 43 24.80 3.86 2.10
CA GLY A 43 24.23 5.04 2.73
C GLY A 43 22.75 5.20 2.47
N PHE A 44 22.32 4.90 1.24
CA PHE A 44 20.92 4.95 0.89
C PHE A 44 20.09 3.92 1.65
N VAL A 45 20.55 2.68 1.70
CA VAL A 45 19.83 1.60 2.39
C VAL A 45 19.75 1.88 3.89
N THR A 46 20.81 2.42 4.49
CA THR A 46 20.80 2.84 5.88
C THR A 46 19.74 3.91 6.12
N LEU A 47 19.74 4.95 5.32
CA LEU A 47 18.73 6.03 5.41
C LEU A 47 17.32 5.49 5.20
N PHE A 48 17.13 4.63 4.22
CA PHE A 48 15.85 4.00 3.94
C PHE A 48 15.28 3.26 5.15
N LYS A 49 16.13 2.47 5.82
CA LYS A 49 15.72 1.74 7.02
C LYS A 49 15.41 2.67 8.19
N GLU A 50 16.22 3.71 8.37
CA GLU A 50 16.01 4.70 9.42
C GLU A 50 14.67 5.43 9.23
N GLU A 51 14.40 5.91 8.02
CA GLU A 51 13.15 6.62 7.71
C GLU A 51 11.94 5.70 7.85
N TRP A 52 12.05 4.46 7.39
CA TRP A 52 10.98 3.48 7.56
C TRP A 52 10.66 3.26 9.05
N ASN A 53 11.68 3.03 9.87
CA ASN A 53 11.49 2.78 11.28
C ASN A 53 10.96 4.00 12.04
N ALA A 54 11.25 5.20 11.54
CA ALA A 54 10.75 6.44 12.13
C ALA A 54 9.26 6.65 11.88
N MET A 55 8.73 6.21 10.72
CA MET A 55 7.35 6.52 10.34
C MET A 55 6.39 5.33 10.32
N LYS A 56 6.89 4.09 10.36
CA LYS A 56 6.03 2.90 10.22
C LYS A 56 4.86 2.83 11.19
N ASN A 57 5.08 3.29 12.42
CA ASN A 57 4.05 3.25 13.46
C ASN A 57 2.92 4.24 13.21
N GLU A 58 3.19 5.29 12.46
CA GLU A 58 2.20 6.33 12.18
C GLU A 58 1.40 6.07 10.89
N ILE A 59 1.90 5.24 10.00
CA ILE A 59 1.28 5.04 8.68
C ILE A 59 -0.16 4.56 8.82
N VAL A 60 -0.39 3.50 9.58
CA VAL A 60 -1.72 2.91 9.74
C VAL A 60 -2.64 3.88 10.47
N GLU A 61 -2.16 4.49 11.55
CA GLU A 61 -2.94 5.38 12.38
C GLU A 61 -3.37 6.64 11.61
N ARG A 62 -2.44 7.29 10.92
CA ARG A 62 -2.75 8.48 10.13
C ARG A 62 -3.66 8.17 8.95
N ASN A 63 -3.45 7.03 8.31
CA ASN A 63 -4.34 6.59 7.24
C ASN A 63 -5.76 6.41 7.75
N TRP A 64 -5.93 5.77 8.91
CA TRP A 64 -7.25 5.53 9.46
C TRP A 64 -7.94 6.83 9.89
N GLU A 65 -7.22 7.75 10.51
CA GLU A 65 -7.75 9.07 10.83
C GLU A 65 -8.27 9.78 9.59
N GLN A 66 -7.51 9.73 8.50
CA GLN A 66 -7.91 10.37 7.25
C GLN A 66 -9.14 9.68 6.64
N VAL A 67 -9.22 8.36 6.71
CA VAL A 67 -10.38 7.60 6.26
C VAL A 67 -11.62 7.99 7.05
N GLU A 68 -11.50 8.10 8.37
CA GLU A 68 -12.63 8.51 9.21
C GLU A 68 -13.14 9.91 8.86
N LEU A 69 -12.23 10.85 8.59
CA LEU A 69 -12.60 12.19 8.15
C LEU A 69 -13.36 12.16 6.82
N TYR A 70 -12.89 11.39 5.86
CA TYR A 70 -13.56 11.26 4.57
C TYR A 70 -14.91 10.57 4.69
N LEU A 71 -15.03 9.56 5.54
CA LEU A 71 -16.31 8.90 5.80
C LEU A 71 -17.33 9.86 6.40
N ASP A 72 -16.90 10.69 7.34
CA ASP A 72 -17.76 11.70 7.94
C ASP A 72 -18.27 12.70 6.89
N GLU A 73 -17.39 13.20 6.04
CA GLU A 73 -17.77 14.11 4.96
C GLU A 73 -18.73 13.44 3.97
N LEU A 74 -18.48 12.21 3.56
CA LEU A 74 -19.30 11.47 2.62
C LEU A 74 -20.69 11.17 3.19
N HIS A 75 -20.78 10.84 4.47
CA HIS A 75 -22.06 10.52 5.13
C HIS A 75 -23.00 11.74 5.25
N ARG A 76 -22.50 12.94 5.03
CA ARG A 76 -23.32 14.16 5.07
C ARG A 76 -24.26 14.31 3.89
N GLY A 77 -24.20 13.44 2.92
CA GLY A 77 -25.13 13.46 1.81
C GLY A 77 -24.74 12.68 0.57
N THR A 78 -23.49 12.79 0.14
CA THR A 78 -23.05 12.20 -1.12
C THR A 78 -23.17 10.67 -1.12
N ILE A 79 -22.70 10.03 -0.07
CA ILE A 79 -22.71 8.57 0.03
C ILE A 79 -24.12 8.02 0.13
N THR A 80 -25.01 8.69 0.84
CA THR A 80 -26.40 8.28 0.97
C THR A 80 -27.09 8.34 -0.39
N ARG A 81 -26.88 9.41 -1.16
CA ARG A 81 -27.44 9.54 -2.49
C ARG A 81 -26.91 8.49 -3.46
N GLU A 82 -25.63 8.22 -3.41
CA GLU A 82 -24.98 7.22 -4.25
C GLU A 82 -25.53 5.82 -3.96
N PHE A 83 -25.69 5.46 -2.70
CA PHE A 83 -26.17 4.14 -2.31
C PHE A 83 -27.68 4.00 -2.48
N THR A 84 -28.44 5.08 -2.48
CA THR A 84 -29.84 5.06 -2.88
C THR A 84 -29.94 4.72 -4.36
N ARG A 85 -29.04 5.27 -5.17
CA ARG A 85 -28.98 5.01 -6.61
C ARG A 85 -28.42 3.62 -6.92
N TRP A 86 -27.44 3.17 -6.16
CA TRP A 86 -26.73 1.91 -6.37
C TRP A 86 -26.69 1.07 -5.09
N PRO A 87 -27.81 0.45 -4.70
CA PRO A 87 -27.93 -0.22 -3.39
C PRO A 87 -26.91 -1.34 -3.15
N LEU A 88 -26.52 -2.06 -4.20
CA LEU A 88 -25.57 -3.17 -4.05
C LEU A 88 -24.19 -2.70 -3.57
N ARG A 89 -23.78 -1.51 -3.99
CA ARG A 89 -22.51 -0.93 -3.53
C ARG A 89 -22.57 -0.56 -2.05
N GLY A 90 -23.73 -0.09 -1.58
CA GLY A 90 -23.90 0.25 -0.18
C GLY A 90 -23.79 -0.93 0.76
N LYS A 91 -24.15 -2.12 0.30
CA LYS A 91 -24.11 -3.33 1.13
C LYS A 91 -22.69 -3.77 1.53
N THR A 92 -21.71 -3.48 0.66
CA THR A 92 -20.34 -3.94 0.87
C THR A 92 -19.37 -2.82 1.23
N PHE A 93 -19.80 -1.57 1.17
CA PHE A 93 -18.91 -0.43 1.27
C PHE A 93 -18.09 -0.42 2.57
N MET A 94 -18.72 -0.55 3.73
CA MET A 94 -17.99 -0.54 5.00
C MET A 94 -17.13 -1.78 5.17
N ASN A 95 -17.57 -2.92 4.65
CA ASN A 95 -16.73 -4.13 4.67
C ASN A 95 -15.48 -3.91 3.83
N ASP A 96 -15.59 -3.24 2.70
CA ASP A 96 -14.46 -2.93 1.84
C ASP A 96 -13.49 -1.95 2.52
N VAL A 97 -14.01 -0.97 3.25
CA VAL A 97 -13.19 -0.04 4.03
C VAL A 97 -12.40 -0.77 5.12
N TYR A 98 -13.06 -1.65 5.86
CA TYR A 98 -12.38 -2.45 6.88
C TYR A 98 -11.38 -3.43 6.30
N ALA A 99 -11.68 -4.01 5.14
CA ALA A 99 -10.75 -4.89 4.44
C ALA A 99 -9.50 -4.13 3.99
N MET A 100 -9.66 -2.91 3.54
CA MET A 100 -8.54 -2.02 3.18
C MET A 100 -7.66 -1.73 4.39
N HIS A 101 -8.28 -1.43 5.53
CA HIS A 101 -7.55 -1.18 6.78
C HIS A 101 -6.76 -2.40 7.21
N ASP A 102 -7.39 -3.56 7.22
CA ASP A 102 -6.74 -4.83 7.56
C ASP A 102 -5.58 -5.12 6.60
N TRP A 103 -5.78 -4.90 5.31
CA TRP A 103 -4.72 -5.06 4.32
C TRP A 103 -3.53 -4.15 4.62
N LEU A 104 -3.78 -2.89 4.96
CA LEU A 104 -2.72 -1.93 5.28
C LEU A 104 -1.93 -2.35 6.52
N VAL A 105 -2.61 -2.82 7.56
CA VAL A 105 -1.96 -3.33 8.77
C VAL A 105 -1.03 -4.49 8.42
N ARG A 106 -1.51 -5.44 7.64
CA ARG A 106 -0.70 -6.59 7.18
C ARG A 106 0.44 -6.16 6.30
N ARG A 107 0.20 -5.18 5.43
CA ARG A 107 1.22 -4.65 4.53
C ARG A 107 2.37 -4.00 5.29
N VAL A 108 2.06 -3.16 6.26
CA VAL A 108 3.07 -2.51 7.09
C VAL A 108 3.89 -3.53 7.85
N LYS A 109 3.25 -4.55 8.41
CA LYS A 109 3.94 -5.62 9.11
C LYS A 109 4.90 -6.37 8.19
N TYR A 110 4.46 -6.72 7.00
CA TYR A 110 5.29 -7.40 6.01
C TYR A 110 6.47 -6.53 5.58
N LEU A 111 6.22 -5.26 5.28
CA LEU A 111 7.28 -4.33 4.88
C LEU A 111 8.29 -4.12 6.00
N ASP A 112 7.84 -4.11 7.24
CA ASP A 112 8.76 -4.01 8.38
C ASP A 112 9.75 -5.17 8.43
N GLU A 113 9.25 -6.38 8.23
CA GLU A 113 10.10 -7.56 8.17
C GLU A 113 11.09 -7.49 7.00
N VAL A 114 10.61 -7.17 5.81
CA VAL A 114 11.40 -7.17 4.59
C VAL A 114 12.43 -6.05 4.58
N ILE A 115 12.03 -4.86 4.97
CA ILE A 115 12.90 -3.68 4.92
C ILE A 115 14.02 -3.82 5.94
N ASN A 116 13.71 -4.24 7.17
CA ASN A 116 14.74 -4.40 8.19
C ASN A 116 15.67 -5.56 7.89
N ALA A 117 15.20 -6.58 7.17
CA ALA A 117 16.02 -7.70 6.73
C ALA A 117 16.73 -7.44 5.39
N TYR A 118 16.51 -6.28 4.77
CA TYR A 118 17.10 -6.00 3.46
C TYR A 118 18.63 -6.00 3.56
N PRO A 119 19.32 -6.69 2.61
CA PRO A 119 20.79 -6.81 2.67
C PRO A 119 21.47 -5.44 2.59
N MET A 120 22.44 -5.23 3.45
CA MET A 120 23.28 -4.04 3.38
C MET A 120 24.35 -4.24 2.31
N PRO A 121 24.39 -3.38 1.30
CA PRO A 121 25.39 -3.46 0.23
C PRO A 121 26.79 -3.07 0.70
#